data_7f9a2dba388cde57d172660a45c40b5e
#
_entry.id   7f9a2dba388cde57d172660a45c40b5e
#
_cell.length_a   1.000
_cell.length_b   1.000
_cell.length_c   1.000
_cell.angle_alpha   90.00
_cell.angle_beta   90.00
_cell.angle_gamma   90.00
#
_symmetry.space_group_name_H-M   'P 1'
#
loop_
_entity.id
_entity.type
_entity.pdbx_description
1 polymer ?
#
loop_
_entity_poly.entity_id
_entity_poly.type
_entity_poly.pdbx_seq_one_letter_code
_entity_poly.pdbx_strand_id
1 'polypeptide(L)'
;MSLAVTEVTHNHPEGIKGAEATAVCVFLARQGKSKDEIKAHVSEHYYPLDFTLDEIRPTYDFDVPCQGSVPQALEAFFESTSFEDAIRNAISIGGDSDTIGAICGAVAEAFYGAPKEIRSKALTFLPQHLVDVLKRVETVFCQEQEGES
;
A
#
# COMPACT_ATOMS: atom_id res chain seq x y z
N MET A 1 5.71 -1.00 -16.68
CA MET A 1 4.42 -0.29 -16.59
C MET A 1 4.42 0.78 -15.49
N SER A 2 4.92 0.50 -14.29
CA SER A 2 5.02 1.47 -13.18
C SER A 2 5.78 2.75 -13.58
N LEU A 3 6.94 2.64 -14.19
CA LEU A 3 7.76 3.77 -14.64
C LEU A 3 6.98 4.77 -15.52
N ALA A 4 6.31 4.28 -16.55
CA ALA A 4 5.59 5.14 -17.51
C ALA A 4 4.43 5.93 -16.88
N VAL A 5 3.85 5.45 -15.79
CA VAL A 5 2.77 6.14 -15.07
C VAL A 5 3.33 7.14 -14.05
N THR A 6 4.39 6.76 -13.36
CA THR A 6 4.99 7.57 -12.28
C THR A 6 5.79 8.75 -12.82
N GLU A 7 6.48 8.58 -13.95
CA GLU A 7 7.36 9.58 -14.58
C GLU A 7 6.62 10.87 -14.97
N VAL A 8 5.31 10.80 -15.19
CA VAL A 8 4.47 11.95 -15.55
C VAL A 8 4.30 12.95 -14.39
N THR A 9 4.30 12.45 -13.15
CA THR A 9 4.05 13.29 -11.95
C THR A 9 5.24 13.34 -10.99
N HIS A 10 6.05 12.29 -10.93
CA HIS A 10 7.18 12.15 -10.01
C HIS A 10 8.40 11.60 -10.74
N ASN A 11 9.18 12.49 -11.33
CA ASN A 11 10.40 12.12 -12.09
C ASN A 11 11.67 12.01 -11.19
N HIS A 12 11.49 11.92 -9.87
CA HIS A 12 12.61 11.70 -8.96
C HIS A 12 12.86 10.18 -8.80
N PRO A 13 14.12 9.70 -8.88
CA PRO A 13 14.43 8.27 -8.81
C PRO A 13 13.83 7.56 -7.60
N GLU A 14 13.82 8.21 -6.42
CA GLU A 14 13.23 7.65 -5.21
C GLU A 14 11.70 7.56 -5.27
N GLY A 15 11.03 8.50 -5.95
CA GLY A 15 9.58 8.41 -6.18
C GLY A 15 9.20 7.23 -7.08
N ILE A 16 9.99 7.01 -8.13
CA ILE A 16 9.83 5.87 -9.04
C ILE A 16 10.06 4.56 -8.27
N LYS A 17 11.14 4.47 -7.50
CA LYS A 17 11.48 3.33 -6.67
C LYS A 17 10.38 2.99 -5.66
N GLY A 18 9.80 4.00 -5.00
CA GLY A 18 8.69 3.81 -4.06
C GLY A 18 7.43 3.27 -4.72
N ALA A 19 7.08 3.80 -5.89
CA ALA A 19 5.94 3.33 -6.67
C ALA A 19 6.14 1.89 -7.16
N GLU A 20 7.36 1.54 -7.60
CA GLU A 20 7.70 0.17 -8.02
C GLU A 20 7.63 -0.80 -6.84
N ALA A 21 8.23 -0.47 -5.69
CA ALA A 21 8.19 -1.30 -4.50
C ALA A 21 6.74 -1.60 -4.07
N THR A 22 5.89 -0.57 -4.04
CA THR A 22 4.48 -0.72 -3.72
C THR A 22 3.74 -1.61 -4.72
N ALA A 23 3.95 -1.37 -6.02
CA ALA A 23 3.32 -2.17 -7.07
C ALA A 23 3.75 -3.64 -7.04
N VAL A 24 5.02 -3.91 -6.76
CA VAL A 24 5.55 -5.27 -6.61
C VAL A 24 4.96 -5.95 -5.37
N CYS A 25 4.83 -5.27 -4.24
CA CYS A 25 4.18 -5.82 -3.05
C CYS A 25 2.73 -6.22 -3.35
N VAL A 26 1.95 -5.35 -4.00
CA VAL A 26 0.57 -5.65 -4.43
C VAL A 26 0.53 -6.86 -5.35
N PHE A 27 1.41 -6.91 -6.33
CA PHE A 27 1.49 -8.03 -7.28
C PHE A 27 1.81 -9.36 -6.57
N LEU A 28 2.84 -9.39 -5.72
CA LEU A 28 3.24 -10.60 -4.98
C LEU A 28 2.16 -11.05 -4.00
N ALA A 29 1.48 -10.12 -3.32
CA ALA A 29 0.35 -10.42 -2.45
C ALA A 29 -0.80 -11.09 -3.24
N ARG A 30 -1.13 -10.58 -4.42
CA ARG A 30 -2.15 -11.17 -5.31
C ARG A 30 -1.73 -12.53 -5.88
N GLN A 31 -0.44 -12.82 -5.96
CA GLN A 31 0.10 -14.14 -6.31
C GLN A 31 0.08 -15.13 -5.14
N GLY A 32 -0.43 -14.74 -3.97
CA GLY A 32 -0.50 -15.59 -2.78
C GLY A 32 0.85 -15.79 -2.07
N LYS A 33 1.83 -14.90 -2.31
CA LYS A 33 3.11 -14.93 -1.60
C LYS A 33 2.91 -14.60 -0.13
N SER A 34 3.70 -15.25 0.75
CA SER A 34 3.72 -14.95 2.17
C SER A 34 4.34 -13.58 2.43
N LYS A 35 4.07 -13.00 3.61
CA LYS A 35 4.69 -11.75 4.03
C LYS A 35 6.21 -11.83 4.07
N ASP A 36 6.75 -12.97 4.52
CA ASP A 36 8.20 -13.17 4.60
C ASP A 36 8.83 -13.16 3.21
N GLU A 37 8.19 -13.80 2.21
CA GLU A 37 8.65 -13.78 0.82
C GLU A 37 8.62 -12.36 0.23
N ILE A 38 7.52 -11.61 0.51
CA ILE A 38 7.37 -10.23 0.03
C ILE A 38 8.41 -9.33 0.71
N LYS A 39 8.56 -9.44 2.04
CA LYS A 39 9.53 -8.63 2.81
C LYS A 39 10.96 -8.91 2.36
N ALA A 40 11.31 -10.16 2.14
CA ALA A 40 12.64 -10.54 1.63
C ALA A 40 12.91 -9.91 0.26
N HIS A 41 11.94 -9.98 -0.67
CA HIS A 41 12.07 -9.38 -1.99
C HIS A 41 12.25 -7.85 -1.92
N VAL A 42 11.46 -7.17 -1.09
CA VAL A 42 11.58 -5.71 -0.91
C VAL A 42 12.92 -5.35 -0.29
N SER A 43 13.37 -6.10 0.70
CA SER A 43 14.64 -5.83 1.39
C SER A 43 15.85 -6.02 0.48
N GLU A 44 15.77 -6.96 -0.44
CA GLU A 44 16.85 -7.23 -1.40
C GLU A 44 16.94 -6.18 -2.52
N HIS A 45 15.78 -5.67 -3.00
CA HIS A 45 15.73 -4.90 -4.26
C HIS A 45 15.41 -3.42 -4.07
N TYR A 46 14.78 -3.04 -2.95
CA TYR A 46 14.25 -1.68 -2.78
C TYR A 46 14.72 -1.00 -1.50
N TYR A 47 14.28 -1.47 -0.33
CA TYR A 47 14.50 -0.79 0.95
C TYR A 47 14.94 -1.77 2.03
N PRO A 48 16.00 -1.49 2.78
CA PRO A 48 16.27 -2.25 3.99
C PRO A 48 15.11 -2.05 4.98
N LEU A 49 14.49 -3.17 5.41
CA LEU A 49 13.40 -3.19 6.38
C LEU A 49 13.93 -3.83 7.67
N ASP A 50 14.92 -3.16 8.27
CA ASP A 50 15.67 -3.58 9.43
C ASP A 50 15.28 -2.83 10.72
N PHE A 51 14.07 -2.28 10.74
CA PHE A 51 13.48 -1.57 11.87
C PHE A 51 12.08 -2.11 12.19
N THR A 52 11.56 -1.75 13.35
CA THR A 52 10.19 -2.02 13.78
C THR A 52 9.38 -0.74 13.93
N LEU A 53 8.05 -0.84 13.92
CA LEU A 53 7.20 0.32 14.16
C LEU A 53 7.41 0.93 15.54
N ASP A 54 7.67 0.12 16.57
CA ASP A 54 7.90 0.60 17.92
C ASP A 54 9.18 1.42 18.04
N GLU A 55 10.20 1.12 17.24
CA GLU A 55 11.46 1.89 17.19
C GLU A 55 11.27 3.25 16.52
N ILE A 56 10.42 3.35 15.51
CA ILE A 56 10.27 4.60 14.74
C ILE A 56 9.20 5.53 15.29
N ARG A 57 8.11 5.02 15.91
CA ARG A 57 7.00 5.83 16.44
C ARG A 57 7.42 7.03 17.32
N PRO A 58 8.42 6.91 18.23
CA PRO A 58 8.81 8.01 19.09
C PRO A 58 9.52 9.16 18.37
N THR A 59 10.10 8.91 17.20
CA THR A 59 11.00 9.84 16.50
C THR A 59 10.53 10.22 15.10
N TYR A 60 9.46 9.61 14.61
CA TYR A 60 8.94 9.88 13.28
C TYR A 60 8.16 11.20 13.27
N ASP A 61 8.63 12.18 12.50
CA ASP A 61 8.05 13.51 12.40
C ASP A 61 7.69 13.84 10.93
N PHE A 62 6.88 14.89 10.74
CA PHE A 62 6.29 15.29 9.45
C PHE A 62 7.30 15.72 8.37
N ASP A 63 8.53 16.03 8.76
CA ASP A 63 9.59 16.53 7.86
C ASP A 63 10.37 15.42 7.12
N VAL A 64 9.90 14.17 7.17
CA VAL A 64 10.60 13.07 6.48
C VAL A 64 10.24 13.10 4.99
N PRO A 65 11.23 13.23 4.08
CA PRO A 65 10.99 13.16 2.63
C PRO A 65 10.37 11.82 2.22
N CYS A 66 9.81 11.73 1.01
CA CYS A 66 9.15 10.53 0.45
C CYS A 66 9.93 9.22 0.63
N GLN A 67 11.25 9.28 0.80
CA GLN A 67 12.14 8.18 1.20
C GLN A 67 11.79 7.58 2.56
N GLY A 68 11.10 8.35 3.42
CA GLY A 68 10.66 7.92 4.73
C GLY A 68 9.24 7.35 4.77
N SER A 69 8.39 7.55 3.76
CA SER A 69 6.99 7.12 3.83
C SER A 69 6.77 5.69 3.33
N VAL A 70 7.44 5.27 2.27
CA VAL A 70 7.23 3.95 1.66
C VAL A 70 7.73 2.81 2.54
N PRO A 71 8.98 2.80 3.05
CA PRO A 71 9.45 1.74 3.95
C PRO A 71 8.57 1.59 5.19
N GLN A 72 8.16 2.70 5.82
CA GLN A 72 7.30 2.70 7.01
C GLN A 72 5.90 2.16 6.70
N ALA A 73 5.32 2.53 5.56
CA ALA A 73 4.04 2.01 5.12
C ALA A 73 4.09 0.49 4.87
N LEU A 74 5.18 0.01 4.28
CA LEU A 74 5.38 -1.42 4.05
C LEU A 74 5.62 -2.17 5.36
N GLU A 75 6.40 -1.62 6.31
CA GLU A 75 6.58 -2.23 7.62
C GLU A 75 5.27 -2.29 8.42
N ALA A 76 4.42 -1.25 8.32
CA ALA A 76 3.08 -1.27 8.92
C ALA A 76 2.22 -2.44 8.41
N PHE A 77 2.33 -2.77 7.13
CA PHE A 77 1.71 -3.98 6.58
C PHE A 77 2.40 -5.25 7.08
N PHE A 78 3.73 -5.33 7.10
CA PHE A 78 4.44 -6.55 7.50
C PHE A 78 4.21 -6.93 8.97
N GLU A 79 4.12 -5.97 9.87
CA GLU A 79 3.81 -6.23 11.28
C GLU A 79 2.31 -6.49 11.54
N SER A 80 1.42 -6.23 10.59
CA SER A 80 -0.03 -6.35 10.79
C SER A 80 -0.52 -7.79 10.81
N THR A 81 -1.68 -8.02 11.41
CA THR A 81 -2.37 -9.32 11.45
C THR A 81 -3.69 -9.34 10.67
N SER A 82 -4.16 -8.17 10.22
CA SER A 82 -5.37 -8.00 9.43
C SER A 82 -5.32 -6.70 8.63
N PHE A 83 -6.29 -6.50 7.72
CA PHE A 83 -6.44 -5.23 7.00
C PHE A 83 -6.59 -4.04 7.94
N GLU A 84 -7.49 -4.14 8.93
CA GLU A 84 -7.72 -3.05 9.88
C GLU A 84 -6.47 -2.77 10.71
N ASP A 85 -5.79 -3.81 11.15
CA ASP A 85 -4.55 -3.70 11.92
C ASP A 85 -3.44 -3.01 11.11
N ALA A 86 -3.32 -3.32 9.83
CA ALA A 86 -2.38 -2.64 8.92
C ALA A 86 -2.65 -1.13 8.84
N ILE A 87 -3.92 -0.74 8.68
CA ILE A 87 -4.30 0.67 8.66
C ILE A 87 -4.03 1.34 10.00
N ARG A 88 -4.35 0.69 11.13
CA ARG A 88 -4.06 1.21 12.47
C ARG A 88 -2.57 1.39 12.70
N ASN A 89 -1.76 0.42 12.29
CA ASN A 89 -0.31 0.52 12.32
C ASN A 89 0.18 1.72 11.52
N ALA A 90 -0.27 1.89 10.28
CA ALA A 90 0.10 3.00 9.41
C ALA A 90 -0.21 4.37 10.04
N ILE A 91 -1.42 4.54 10.58
CA ILE A 91 -1.85 5.79 11.23
C ILE A 91 -1.09 6.04 12.53
N SER A 92 -0.73 4.98 13.27
CA SER A 92 -0.04 5.10 14.56
C SER A 92 1.39 5.64 14.47
N ILE A 93 1.99 5.61 13.30
CA ILE A 93 3.34 6.16 13.04
C ILE A 93 3.32 7.69 13.13
N GLY A 94 2.20 8.33 12.76
CA GLY A 94 2.11 9.78 12.64
C GLY A 94 2.63 10.30 11.29
N GLY A 95 3.10 11.54 11.25
CA GLY A 95 3.61 12.17 10.04
C GLY A 95 2.55 12.28 8.92
N ASP A 96 2.92 11.95 7.70
CA ASP A 96 2.05 11.95 6.51
C ASP A 96 1.14 10.70 6.49
N SER A 97 0.25 10.62 7.47
CA SER A 97 -0.58 9.44 7.75
C SER A 97 -1.51 9.04 6.61
N ASP A 98 -1.95 9.97 5.77
CA ASP A 98 -2.80 9.69 4.61
C ASP A 98 -2.00 9.01 3.50
N THR A 99 -0.79 9.47 3.19
CA THR A 99 0.11 8.80 2.25
C THR A 99 0.54 7.43 2.75
N ILE A 100 0.98 7.33 4.01
CA ILE A 100 1.39 6.06 4.63
C ILE A 100 0.20 5.08 4.65
N GLY A 101 -0.98 5.56 5.03
CA GLY A 101 -2.21 4.77 5.04
C GLY A 101 -2.65 4.30 3.65
N ALA A 102 -2.48 5.13 2.61
CA ALA A 102 -2.81 4.77 1.24
C ALA A 102 -1.89 3.66 0.70
N ILE A 103 -0.58 3.78 0.92
CA ILE A 103 0.41 2.78 0.48
C ILE A 103 0.20 1.46 1.24
N CYS A 104 0.14 1.51 2.57
CA CYS A 104 -0.10 0.34 3.40
C CYS A 104 -1.42 -0.34 3.05
N GLY A 105 -2.49 0.45 2.89
CA GLY A 105 -3.83 -0.04 2.56
C GLY A 105 -3.89 -0.75 1.22
N ALA A 106 -3.19 -0.25 0.20
CA ALA A 106 -3.14 -0.90 -1.11
C ALA A 106 -2.54 -2.31 -1.04
N VAL A 107 -1.45 -2.48 -0.28
CA VAL A 107 -0.81 -3.80 -0.09
C VAL A 107 -1.66 -4.69 0.81
N ALA A 108 -2.21 -4.14 1.90
CA ALA A 108 -3.06 -4.88 2.84
C ALA A 108 -4.36 -5.37 2.18
N GLU A 109 -4.96 -4.57 1.29
CA GLU A 109 -6.14 -5.00 0.53
C GLU A 109 -5.81 -6.15 -0.43
N ALA A 110 -4.68 -6.09 -1.11
CA ALA A 110 -4.24 -7.15 -2.01
C ALA A 110 -3.96 -8.46 -1.26
N PHE A 111 -3.51 -8.39 -0.01
CA PHE A 111 -3.13 -9.56 0.80
C PHE A 111 -4.30 -10.13 1.61
N TYR A 112 -5.06 -9.29 2.32
CA TYR A 112 -6.12 -9.70 3.24
C TYR A 112 -7.53 -9.57 2.65
N GLY A 113 -7.70 -8.70 1.64
CA GLY A 113 -9.00 -8.15 1.28
C GLY A 113 -9.49 -7.06 2.24
N ALA A 114 -10.19 -6.06 1.73
CA ALA A 114 -10.79 -5.03 2.56
C ALA A 114 -12.13 -5.52 3.14
N PRO A 115 -12.36 -5.46 4.48
CA PRO A 115 -13.64 -5.79 5.09
C PRO A 115 -14.80 -4.94 4.52
N LYS A 116 -15.93 -5.58 4.25
CA LYS A 116 -17.10 -4.92 3.59
C LYS A 116 -17.57 -3.69 4.35
N GLU A 117 -17.58 -3.74 5.67
CA GLU A 117 -18.01 -2.63 6.53
C GLU A 117 -17.07 -1.43 6.39
N ILE A 118 -15.74 -1.67 6.43
CA ILE A 118 -14.72 -0.62 6.27
C ILE A 118 -14.82 -0.02 4.87
N ARG A 119 -14.88 -0.85 3.84
CA ARG A 119 -15.04 -0.42 2.47
C ARG A 119 -16.32 0.40 2.26
N SER A 120 -17.46 -0.09 2.71
CA SER A 120 -18.74 0.61 2.57
C SER A 120 -18.71 1.97 3.27
N LYS A 121 -18.09 2.04 4.44
CA LYS A 121 -17.94 3.30 5.17
C LYS A 121 -17.00 4.26 4.45
N ALA A 122 -15.87 3.79 3.94
CA ALA A 122 -14.92 4.61 3.19
C ALA A 122 -15.58 5.23 1.94
N LEU A 123 -16.38 4.47 1.21
CA LEU A 123 -17.09 4.97 0.03
C LEU A 123 -18.05 6.12 0.35
N THR A 124 -18.58 6.22 1.57
CA THR A 124 -19.47 7.36 1.95
C THR A 124 -18.75 8.69 2.03
N PHE A 125 -17.42 8.70 2.11
CA PHE A 125 -16.61 9.92 2.12
C PHE A 125 -16.20 10.39 0.72
N LEU A 126 -16.43 9.56 -0.31
CA LEU A 126 -16.07 9.89 -1.67
C LEU A 126 -17.24 10.60 -2.38
N PRO A 127 -16.97 11.61 -3.20
CA PRO A 127 -17.96 12.17 -4.09
C PRO A 127 -18.41 11.14 -5.14
N GLN A 128 -19.68 11.23 -5.58
CA GLN A 128 -20.33 10.23 -6.42
C GLN A 128 -19.53 9.87 -7.68
N HIS A 129 -18.93 10.86 -8.36
CA HIS A 129 -18.14 10.61 -9.57
C HIS A 129 -16.94 9.69 -9.35
N LEU A 130 -16.29 9.74 -8.17
CA LEU A 130 -15.19 8.82 -7.82
C LEU A 130 -15.71 7.42 -7.51
N VAL A 131 -16.86 7.31 -6.84
CA VAL A 131 -17.54 6.03 -6.62
C VAL A 131 -17.88 5.36 -7.95
N ASP A 132 -18.36 6.13 -8.92
CA ASP A 132 -18.70 5.60 -10.25
C ASP A 132 -17.45 5.11 -11.02
N VAL A 133 -16.32 5.81 -10.89
CA VAL A 133 -15.04 5.37 -11.46
C VAL A 133 -14.60 4.04 -10.83
N LEU A 134 -14.64 3.93 -9.49
CA LEU A 134 -14.29 2.69 -8.80
C LEU A 134 -15.16 1.51 -9.24
N LYS A 135 -16.47 1.69 -9.34
CA LYS A 135 -17.39 0.66 -9.83
C LYS A 135 -17.07 0.21 -11.26
N ARG A 136 -16.70 1.14 -12.13
CA ARG A 136 -16.30 0.81 -13.51
C ARG A 136 -15.01 0.00 -13.54
N VAL A 137 -14.01 0.38 -12.75
CA VAL A 137 -12.75 -0.37 -12.62
C VAL A 137 -13.02 -1.79 -12.13
N GLU A 138 -13.81 -1.95 -11.09
CA GLU A 138 -14.20 -3.26 -10.56
C GLU A 138 -14.91 -4.14 -11.60
N THR A 139 -15.84 -3.56 -12.35
CA THR A 139 -16.56 -4.29 -13.40
C THR A 139 -15.62 -4.83 -14.47
N VAL A 140 -14.61 -4.05 -14.86
CA VAL A 140 -13.63 -4.46 -15.89
C VAL A 140 -12.70 -5.56 -15.36
N PHE A 141 -12.13 -5.37 -14.17
CA PHE A 141 -11.11 -6.29 -13.65
C PHE A 141 -11.67 -7.52 -12.94
N CYS A 142 -12.91 -7.51 -12.44
CA CYS A 142 -13.52 -8.72 -11.88
C CYS A 142 -14.05 -9.67 -12.95
N GLN A 143 -14.41 -9.19 -14.14
CA GLN A 143 -14.84 -10.05 -15.24
C GLN A 143 -13.70 -10.86 -15.86
N GLU A 144 -12.46 -10.39 -15.78
CA GLU A 144 -11.28 -11.11 -16.27
C GLU A 144 -10.92 -12.35 -15.44
N GLN A 145 -11.33 -12.39 -14.15
CA GLN A 145 -11.06 -13.54 -13.28
C GLN A 145 -12.06 -14.69 -13.42
N GLU A 146 -13.27 -14.45 -13.93
CA GLU A 146 -14.27 -15.49 -14.19
C GLU A 146 -14.10 -16.18 -15.56
N GLY A 147 -13.24 -15.64 -16.43
CA GLY A 147 -13.00 -16.17 -17.78
C GLY A 147 -11.82 -17.14 -17.91
N GLU A 148 -11.02 -17.35 -16.88
CA GLU A 148 -9.84 -18.24 -16.88
C GLU A 148 -10.02 -19.52 -16.02
N SER A 149 -11.24 -19.97 -15.78
CA SER A 149 -11.53 -21.21 -15.04
C SER A 149 -11.88 -22.36 -15.98
#